data_7c7d2f399c43fd2f43d1ab0e4c543fa4
#
_entry.id   7c7d2f399c43fd2f43d1ab0e4c543fa4
#
_cell.length_a   1.000
_cell.length_b   1.000
_cell.length_c   1.000
_cell.angle_alpha   90.00
_cell.angle_beta   90.00
_cell.angle_gamma   90.00
#
_symmetry.space_group_name_H-M   'P 1'
#
loop_
_entity.id
_entity.type
_entity.pdbx_description
1 polymer ?
#
loop_
_entity_poly.entity_id
_entity_poly.type
_entity_poly.pdbx_seq_one_letter_code
_entity_poly.pdbx_strand_id
1 'polypeptide(L)'
;MSEADVAGVAVDTRHWIAGRRVASPGTFTDLSPIDGQPLAEVARGGEAEVTAAVRAARDAFDGWSRIPPPDRAAVLHAIADGIERRIEDLSQVETIDNGALLRSHRRSVMPRVAHNFRFFADWLTKLDGGGLEISGHREQVSWAPAGVTAVITPWNAPLMLATWRIAPALAAGNTVVAKPPEWAPLTASLLADITRDAGLPDGVFNVVQGLGREAGAALAARPDLARVAFTGSAATGRLVAAAAGAQLTPVSLELGGKSPLLVFADADLDLAVGHAVGQYDNAGQVCLAGTRLLVEAPVADEFTARFTRRAAGLVQGDPRDQATDIGPNITREHLARVDGFVRRAVTAGARVLLGGAVNPTLGGLYYQPTLLAGAEPGSEILTEEVFGPVLTVQTFTGEDEAVALANDTRYGLAATMFTGDPGRAERVSARLRAGTVWVNCFFVRDLRAPFGGAGLSGIGREGGTWSFDFYADVKNTVYAGQGWRPVGERSG
;
A
#
# COMPACT_ATOMS: atom_id res chain seq x y z
N MET A 1 10.01 29.41 -3.63
CA MET A 1 8.89 29.60 -2.67
C MET A 1 8.75 28.29 -1.92
N SER A 2 8.59 28.32 -0.60
CA SER A 2 8.57 27.11 0.25
C SER A 2 7.14 26.67 0.63
N GLU A 3 6.14 27.39 0.15
CA GLU A 3 4.72 27.13 0.42
C GLU A 3 3.94 27.27 -0.89
N ALA A 4 3.07 26.31 -1.13
CA ALA A 4 2.18 26.25 -2.28
C ALA A 4 0.73 26.31 -1.80
N ASP A 5 -0.13 27.03 -2.53
CA ASP A 5 -1.58 26.93 -2.35
C ASP A 5 -2.11 25.84 -3.29
N VAL A 6 -2.65 24.76 -2.72
CA VAL A 6 -3.24 23.66 -3.46
C VAL A 6 -4.70 23.52 -3.06
N ALA A 7 -5.61 23.90 -3.93
CA ALA A 7 -7.05 23.94 -3.69
C ALA A 7 -7.46 24.79 -2.47
N GLY A 8 -6.79 25.91 -2.21
CA GLY A 8 -7.05 26.77 -1.05
C GLY A 8 -6.42 26.26 0.25
N VAL A 9 -5.59 25.22 0.17
CA VAL A 9 -4.84 24.66 1.30
C VAL A 9 -3.37 25.02 1.18
N ALA A 10 -2.82 25.70 2.18
CA ALA A 10 -1.39 26.00 2.25
C ALA A 10 -0.60 24.73 2.57
N VAL A 11 0.37 24.37 1.71
CA VAL A 11 1.22 23.18 1.85
C VAL A 11 2.68 23.62 1.83
N ASP A 12 3.41 23.36 2.92
CA ASP A 12 4.86 23.59 2.96
C ASP A 12 5.57 22.43 2.24
N THR A 13 6.34 22.74 1.20
CA THR A 13 6.96 21.75 0.30
C THR A 13 8.38 21.37 0.71
N ARG A 14 8.88 21.90 1.84
CA ARG A 14 10.18 21.56 2.40
C ARG A 14 10.16 20.21 3.11
N HIS A 15 11.34 19.70 3.42
CA HIS A 15 11.49 18.55 4.32
C HIS A 15 10.95 18.87 5.71
N TRP A 16 10.57 17.83 6.45
CA TRP A 16 10.27 17.91 7.87
C TRP A 16 11.31 17.11 8.63
N ILE A 17 12.25 17.75 9.29
CA ILE A 17 13.37 17.11 9.99
C ILE A 17 13.55 17.72 11.37
N ALA A 18 13.58 16.89 12.41
CA ALA A 18 13.77 17.34 13.78
C ALA A 18 12.77 18.42 14.22
N GLY A 19 11.46 18.25 13.87
CA GLY A 19 10.40 19.18 14.26
C GLY A 19 10.39 20.50 13.49
N ARG A 20 11.11 20.64 12.37
CA ARG A 20 11.19 21.89 11.61
C ARG A 20 11.24 21.69 10.10
N ARG A 21 10.86 22.72 9.38
CA ARG A 21 10.94 22.78 7.93
C ARG A 21 12.38 23.07 7.47
N VAL A 22 12.90 22.21 6.62
CA VAL A 22 14.28 22.27 6.12
C VAL A 22 14.27 22.35 4.60
N ALA A 23 14.87 23.38 4.02
CA ALA A 23 15.03 23.51 2.59
C ALA A 23 16.18 22.62 2.07
N SER A 24 16.16 22.29 0.79
CA SER A 24 17.31 21.71 0.06
C SER A 24 17.77 22.65 -1.05
N PRO A 25 19.00 22.46 -1.57
CA PRO A 25 19.54 23.31 -2.64
C PRO A 25 18.76 23.22 -3.96
N GLY A 26 18.07 22.11 -4.20
CA GLY A 26 17.29 21.87 -5.41
C GLY A 26 15.84 21.58 -5.11
N THR A 27 15.01 21.71 -6.15
CA THR A 27 13.60 21.34 -6.13
C THR A 27 13.28 20.40 -7.30
N PHE A 28 12.09 19.84 -7.28
CA PHE A 28 11.44 19.23 -8.42
C PHE A 28 9.99 19.71 -8.49
N THR A 29 9.47 19.83 -9.70
CA THR A 29 8.10 20.28 -9.93
C THR A 29 7.14 19.11 -9.77
N ASP A 30 6.15 19.27 -8.92
CA ASP A 30 5.01 18.38 -8.79
C ASP A 30 3.90 18.85 -9.74
N LEU A 31 3.30 17.91 -10.47
CA LEU A 31 2.33 18.18 -11.55
C LEU A 31 0.99 17.51 -11.26
N SER A 32 -0.09 18.26 -11.41
CA SER A 32 -1.44 17.69 -11.39
C SER A 32 -1.65 16.67 -12.53
N PRO A 33 -2.08 15.44 -12.23
CA PRO A 33 -2.46 14.49 -13.29
C PRO A 33 -3.76 14.86 -14.00
N ILE A 34 -4.55 15.79 -13.47
CA ILE A 34 -5.85 16.18 -14.01
C ILE A 34 -5.66 16.99 -15.30
N ASP A 35 -4.75 17.97 -15.27
CA ASP A 35 -4.54 18.94 -16.34
C ASP A 35 -3.07 19.16 -16.72
N GLY A 36 -2.15 18.53 -15.97
CA GLY A 36 -0.71 18.65 -16.19
C GLY A 36 -0.11 19.98 -15.71
N GLN A 37 -0.87 20.77 -14.95
CA GLN A 37 -0.36 22.05 -14.43
C GLN A 37 0.57 21.84 -13.23
N PRO A 38 1.57 22.70 -13.06
CA PRO A 38 2.40 22.71 -11.85
C PRO A 38 1.59 22.98 -10.60
N LEU A 39 1.74 22.12 -9.59
CA LEU A 39 1.14 22.30 -8.26
C LEU A 39 2.11 22.98 -7.31
N ALA A 40 3.36 22.51 -7.27
CA ALA A 40 4.34 22.96 -6.32
C ALA A 40 5.78 22.71 -6.78
N GLU A 41 6.71 23.53 -6.29
CA GLU A 41 8.13 23.24 -6.27
C GLU A 41 8.47 22.58 -4.95
N VAL A 42 8.79 21.30 -4.98
CA VAL A 42 9.02 20.46 -3.80
C VAL A 42 10.52 20.26 -3.57
N ALA A 43 10.95 20.30 -2.33
CA ALA A 43 12.35 20.11 -1.96
C ALA A 43 12.91 18.77 -2.50
N ARG A 44 14.08 18.80 -3.12
CA ARG A 44 14.75 17.62 -3.68
C ARG A 44 15.88 17.19 -2.77
N GLY A 45 15.55 16.31 -1.82
CA GLY A 45 16.51 15.74 -0.90
C GLY A 45 17.37 14.64 -1.53
N GLY A 46 18.55 14.49 -0.99
CA GLY A 46 19.50 13.45 -1.30
C GLY A 46 20.08 12.81 -0.04
N GLU A 47 21.34 12.37 -0.13
CA GLU A 47 22.03 11.70 0.97
C GLU A 47 22.20 12.59 2.21
N ALA A 48 22.40 13.90 2.03
CA ALA A 48 22.59 14.84 3.13
C ALA A 48 21.33 14.97 3.99
N GLU A 49 20.18 15.18 3.37
CA GLU A 49 18.90 15.32 4.05
C GLU A 49 18.43 14.00 4.70
N VAL A 50 18.66 12.87 4.01
CA VAL A 50 18.44 11.52 4.57
C VAL A 50 19.30 11.31 5.81
N THR A 51 20.58 11.65 5.75
CA THR A 51 21.49 11.52 6.90
C THR A 51 21.04 12.40 8.07
N ALA A 52 20.60 13.63 7.80
CA ALA A 52 20.09 14.52 8.83
C ALA A 52 18.80 13.98 9.48
N ALA A 53 17.88 13.45 8.67
CA ALA A 53 16.61 12.88 9.15
C ALA A 53 16.82 11.60 9.98
N VAL A 54 17.69 10.69 9.53
CA VAL A 54 18.00 9.45 10.27
C VAL A 54 18.70 9.77 11.59
N ARG A 55 19.62 10.77 11.61
CA ARG A 55 20.23 11.23 12.84
C ARG A 55 19.19 11.80 13.81
N ALA A 56 18.29 12.69 13.34
CA ALA A 56 17.22 13.25 14.16
C ALA A 56 16.31 12.17 14.73
N ALA A 57 15.96 11.16 13.91
CA ALA A 57 15.17 10.01 14.34
C ALA A 57 15.88 9.19 15.42
N ARG A 58 17.18 8.94 15.25
CA ARG A 58 17.99 8.21 16.23
C ARG A 58 18.13 9.00 17.55
N ASP A 59 18.35 10.30 17.47
CA ASP A 59 18.49 11.15 18.66
C ASP A 59 17.18 11.23 19.47
N ALA A 60 16.01 11.14 18.82
CA ALA A 60 14.69 11.12 19.44
C ALA A 60 14.26 9.73 19.95
N PHE A 61 14.91 8.67 19.50
CA PHE A 61 14.46 7.29 19.75
C PHE A 61 14.37 6.95 21.24
N ASP A 62 15.41 7.24 22.02
CA ASP A 62 15.47 6.93 23.44
C ASP A 62 14.32 7.57 24.22
N GLY A 63 14.00 8.82 23.91
CA GLY A 63 12.88 9.55 24.52
C GLY A 63 11.54 8.90 24.21
N TRP A 64 11.27 8.64 22.92
CA TRP A 64 10.00 8.09 22.46
C TRP A 64 9.80 6.62 22.88
N SER A 65 10.81 5.80 22.74
CA SER A 65 10.74 4.36 23.03
C SER A 65 10.42 4.05 24.51
N ARG A 66 10.79 4.95 25.42
CA ARG A 66 10.56 4.81 26.86
C ARG A 66 9.21 5.35 27.33
N ILE A 67 8.47 6.06 26.49
CA ILE A 67 7.11 6.53 26.83
C ILE A 67 6.22 5.30 27.05
N PRO A 68 5.46 5.24 28.17
CA PRO A 68 4.56 4.13 28.42
C PRO A 68 3.55 3.90 27.30
N PRO A 69 3.16 2.66 26.99
CA PRO A 69 2.21 2.36 25.93
C PRO A 69 0.90 3.18 25.96
N PRO A 70 0.25 3.42 27.12
CA PRO A 70 -0.94 4.26 27.15
C PRO A 70 -0.69 5.72 26.73
N ASP A 71 0.46 6.29 27.08
CA ASP A 71 0.80 7.68 26.73
C ASP A 71 1.15 7.78 25.24
N ARG A 72 1.86 6.81 24.66
CA ARG A 72 2.04 6.72 23.21
C ARG A 72 0.71 6.58 22.47
N ALA A 73 -0.19 5.75 22.98
CA ALA A 73 -1.53 5.58 22.40
C ALA A 73 -2.31 6.92 22.40
N ALA A 74 -2.20 7.71 23.46
CA ALA A 74 -2.85 9.02 23.53
C ALA A 74 -2.35 9.99 22.44
N VAL A 75 -1.06 10.01 22.15
CA VAL A 75 -0.50 10.81 21.03
C VAL A 75 -1.02 10.32 19.69
N LEU A 76 -1.07 9.01 19.47
CA LEU A 76 -1.60 8.43 18.22
C LEU A 76 -3.08 8.73 18.04
N HIS A 77 -3.89 8.72 19.11
CA HIS A 77 -5.29 9.16 19.07
C HIS A 77 -5.39 10.66 18.72
N ALA A 78 -4.53 11.51 19.29
CA ALA A 78 -4.50 12.95 18.97
C ALA A 78 -4.15 13.21 17.50
N ILE A 79 -3.24 12.40 16.91
CA ILE A 79 -2.94 12.43 15.46
C ILE A 79 -4.19 12.05 14.66
N ALA A 80 -4.88 10.97 15.03
CA ALA A 80 -6.12 10.54 14.36
C ALA A 80 -7.19 11.65 14.40
N ASP A 81 -7.38 12.30 15.56
CA ASP A 81 -8.29 13.42 15.71
C ASP A 81 -7.88 14.63 14.83
N GLY A 82 -6.57 14.88 14.71
CA GLY A 82 -6.01 15.90 13.82
C GLY A 82 -6.33 15.63 12.35
N ILE A 83 -6.20 14.36 11.92
CA ILE A 83 -6.55 13.93 10.57
C ILE A 83 -8.05 14.08 10.33
N GLU A 84 -8.90 13.65 11.26
CA GLU A 84 -10.35 13.77 11.12
C GLU A 84 -10.83 15.22 10.98
N ARG A 85 -10.24 16.13 11.73
CA ARG A 85 -10.53 17.58 11.58
C ARG A 85 -10.14 18.15 10.22
N ARG A 86 -9.21 17.52 9.51
CA ARG A 86 -8.67 17.97 8.22
C ARG A 86 -8.99 17.05 7.05
N ILE A 87 -10.01 16.17 7.18
CA ILE A 87 -10.42 15.25 6.09
C ILE A 87 -10.67 16.01 4.79
N GLU A 88 -11.33 17.17 4.85
CA GLU A 88 -11.61 17.97 3.65
C GLU A 88 -10.34 18.46 2.98
N ASP A 89 -9.44 19.12 3.72
CA ASP A 89 -8.16 19.63 3.20
C ASP A 89 -7.33 18.49 2.57
N LEU A 90 -7.16 17.40 3.33
CA LEU A 90 -6.40 16.23 2.88
C LEU A 90 -7.01 15.58 1.62
N SER A 91 -8.35 15.53 1.56
CA SER A 91 -9.05 14.96 0.39
C SER A 91 -8.88 15.83 -0.84
N GLN A 92 -8.99 17.16 -0.71
CA GLN A 92 -8.80 18.10 -1.81
C GLN A 92 -7.37 18.04 -2.33
N VAL A 93 -6.38 18.14 -1.45
CA VAL A 93 -4.97 18.11 -1.82
C VAL A 93 -4.61 16.78 -2.49
N GLU A 94 -4.96 15.64 -1.88
CA GLU A 94 -4.58 14.33 -2.45
C GLU A 94 -5.27 14.05 -3.79
N THR A 95 -6.51 14.53 -3.99
CA THR A 95 -7.22 14.41 -5.27
C THR A 95 -6.50 15.13 -6.40
N ILE A 96 -6.03 16.35 -6.15
CA ILE A 96 -5.32 17.16 -7.15
C ILE A 96 -3.92 16.61 -7.39
N ASP A 97 -3.28 16.09 -6.36
CA ASP A 97 -1.93 15.56 -6.33
C ASP A 97 -1.83 14.20 -7.04
N ASN A 98 -2.79 13.29 -6.84
CA ASN A 98 -2.73 11.92 -7.40
C ASN A 98 -3.82 11.58 -8.44
N GLY A 99 -4.82 12.43 -8.62
CA GLY A 99 -5.89 12.22 -9.60
C GLY A 99 -6.99 11.24 -9.18
N ALA A 100 -6.98 10.71 -7.96
CA ALA A 100 -8.04 9.82 -7.48
C ALA A 100 -9.30 10.62 -7.09
N LEU A 101 -10.44 9.94 -7.08
CA LEU A 101 -11.75 10.58 -6.91
C LEU A 101 -11.90 11.26 -5.53
N LEU A 102 -12.26 12.52 -5.53
CA LEU A 102 -12.50 13.30 -4.31
C LEU A 102 -13.55 12.64 -3.41
N ARG A 103 -14.63 12.09 -4.00
CA ARG A 103 -15.64 11.37 -3.23
C ARG A 103 -15.10 10.13 -2.51
N SER A 104 -14.12 9.44 -3.11
CA SER A 104 -13.47 8.27 -2.50
C SER A 104 -12.54 8.69 -1.37
N HIS A 105 -11.77 9.78 -1.55
CA HIS A 105 -10.95 10.34 -0.49
C HIS A 105 -11.80 10.73 0.73
N ARG A 106 -12.89 11.48 0.54
CA ARG A 106 -13.78 11.91 1.63
C ARG A 106 -14.46 10.77 2.36
N ARG A 107 -14.95 9.75 1.63
CA ARG A 107 -15.83 8.70 2.19
C ARG A 107 -15.06 7.53 2.79
N SER A 108 -13.88 7.21 2.26
CA SER A 108 -13.18 5.97 2.61
C SER A 108 -11.69 6.13 2.87
N VAL A 109 -10.95 6.88 2.02
CA VAL A 109 -9.48 6.92 2.11
C VAL A 109 -9.04 7.72 3.33
N MET A 110 -9.47 8.96 3.50
CA MET A 110 -9.06 9.81 4.62
C MET A 110 -9.61 9.33 5.97
N PRO A 111 -10.86 8.84 6.08
CA PRO A 111 -11.30 8.14 7.30
C PRO A 111 -10.43 6.93 7.63
N ARG A 112 -9.94 6.18 6.63
CA ARG A 112 -9.03 5.07 6.85
C ARG A 112 -7.65 5.52 7.33
N VAL A 113 -7.15 6.67 6.88
CA VAL A 113 -5.90 7.29 7.37
C VAL A 113 -5.98 7.53 8.88
N ALA A 114 -7.05 8.14 9.37
CA ALA A 114 -7.29 8.36 10.80
C ALA A 114 -7.44 7.01 11.55
N HIS A 115 -8.20 6.08 10.97
CA HIS A 115 -8.43 4.76 11.56
C HIS A 115 -7.14 3.96 11.72
N ASN A 116 -6.15 4.10 10.84
CA ASN A 116 -4.85 3.44 10.99
C ASN A 116 -4.20 3.82 12.34
N PHE A 117 -4.18 5.11 12.68
CA PHE A 117 -3.63 5.56 13.96
C PHE A 117 -4.46 5.08 15.17
N ARG A 118 -5.80 5.21 15.12
CA ARG A 118 -6.69 4.74 16.20
C ARG A 118 -6.52 3.25 16.46
N PHE A 119 -6.52 2.47 15.40
CA PHE A 119 -6.42 1.02 15.50
C PHE A 119 -5.11 0.59 16.19
N PHE A 120 -3.97 1.11 15.76
CA PHE A 120 -2.69 0.72 16.35
C PHE A 120 -2.47 1.32 17.75
N ALA A 121 -3.06 2.48 18.06
CA ALA A 121 -3.13 3.00 19.41
C ALA A 121 -3.90 2.03 20.36
N ASP A 122 -5.07 1.57 19.93
CA ASP A 122 -5.88 0.62 20.69
C ASP A 122 -5.23 -0.77 20.77
N TRP A 123 -4.56 -1.20 19.69
CA TRP A 123 -3.91 -2.50 19.64
C TRP A 123 -2.69 -2.58 20.53
N LEU A 124 -1.89 -1.51 20.59
CA LEU A 124 -0.72 -1.40 21.45
C LEU A 124 -1.04 -1.72 22.91
N THR A 125 -2.19 -1.26 23.41
CA THR A 125 -2.59 -1.48 24.81
C THR A 125 -3.09 -2.90 25.10
N LYS A 126 -3.30 -3.71 24.04
CA LYS A 126 -3.77 -5.11 24.12
C LYS A 126 -2.67 -6.13 23.82
N LEU A 127 -1.46 -5.67 23.50
CA LEU A 127 -0.33 -6.56 23.27
C LEU A 127 0.06 -7.21 24.60
N ASP A 128 -0.24 -8.49 24.71
CA ASP A 128 0.20 -9.33 25.82
C ASP A 128 1.13 -10.41 25.29
N GLY A 129 2.39 -10.37 25.71
CA GLY A 129 3.40 -11.35 25.33
C GLY A 129 3.19 -12.72 25.97
N GLY A 130 2.23 -12.81 26.89
CA GLY A 130 2.00 -14.02 27.67
C GLY A 130 3.20 -14.42 28.54
N GLY A 131 2.93 -15.28 29.48
CA GLY A 131 3.93 -15.96 30.28
C GLY A 131 3.77 -17.46 30.08
N LEU A 132 4.87 -18.18 29.91
CA LEU A 132 4.90 -19.64 29.89
C LEU A 132 5.70 -20.14 31.11
N GLU A 133 5.23 -21.19 31.76
CA GLU A 133 6.03 -21.90 32.75
C GLU A 133 6.58 -23.20 32.15
N ILE A 134 7.89 -23.33 32.09
CA ILE A 134 8.56 -24.51 31.54
C ILE A 134 9.59 -25.01 32.56
N SER A 135 9.42 -26.24 33.00
CA SER A 135 10.36 -26.89 33.93
C SER A 135 10.66 -26.08 35.22
N GLY A 136 9.66 -25.37 35.73
CA GLY A 136 9.80 -24.51 36.93
C GLY A 136 10.43 -23.14 36.65
N HIS A 137 10.70 -22.79 35.40
CA HIS A 137 11.14 -21.46 34.94
C HIS A 137 9.95 -20.68 34.41
N ARG A 138 9.98 -19.35 34.58
CA ARG A 138 8.99 -18.45 33.96
C ARG A 138 9.61 -17.79 32.72
N GLU A 139 8.97 -17.94 31.58
CA GLU A 139 9.31 -17.24 30.33
C GLU A 139 8.32 -16.11 30.06
N GLN A 140 8.81 -15.01 29.56
CA GLN A 140 8.01 -13.84 29.20
C GLN A 140 8.42 -13.34 27.83
N VAL A 141 7.47 -13.36 26.88
CA VAL A 141 7.65 -12.76 25.55
C VAL A 141 7.26 -11.28 25.58
N SER A 142 8.04 -10.43 24.98
CA SER A 142 7.77 -8.99 24.86
C SER A 142 8.18 -8.46 23.50
N TRP A 143 7.54 -7.36 23.07
CA TRP A 143 7.90 -6.59 21.88
C TRP A 143 8.63 -5.32 22.30
N ALA A 144 9.93 -5.27 22.03
CA ALA A 144 10.76 -4.10 22.32
C ALA A 144 10.83 -3.18 21.06
N PRO A 145 10.84 -1.85 21.24
CA PRO A 145 11.08 -0.93 20.12
C PRO A 145 12.38 -1.27 19.40
N ALA A 146 12.34 -1.35 18.06
CA ALA A 146 13.49 -1.79 17.27
C ALA A 146 14.49 -0.65 16.96
N GLY A 147 14.00 0.57 16.75
CA GLY A 147 14.86 1.71 16.39
C GLY A 147 14.27 2.61 15.30
N VAL A 148 15.13 3.12 14.42
CA VAL A 148 14.71 3.97 13.30
C VAL A 148 14.11 3.11 12.18
N THR A 149 12.91 3.45 11.75
CA THR A 149 12.19 2.80 10.65
C THR A 149 12.14 3.70 9.43
N ALA A 150 12.61 3.23 8.29
CA ALA A 150 12.37 3.87 7.00
C ALA A 150 11.00 3.45 6.45
N VAL A 151 10.23 4.42 5.96
CA VAL A 151 8.92 4.20 5.30
C VAL A 151 8.95 4.85 3.92
N ILE A 152 8.93 4.03 2.87
CA ILE A 152 8.97 4.49 1.47
C ILE A 152 7.68 4.03 0.79
N THR A 153 6.88 4.98 0.27
CA THR A 153 5.50 4.73 -0.16
C THR A 153 5.22 5.14 -1.60
N PRO A 154 4.19 4.54 -2.23
CA PRO A 154 3.80 4.83 -3.60
C PRO A 154 2.79 5.97 -3.68
N TRP A 155 2.49 6.39 -4.90
CA TRP A 155 1.65 7.52 -5.27
C TRP A 155 0.14 7.22 -5.41
N ASN A 156 -0.26 5.96 -5.51
CA ASN A 156 -1.65 5.61 -5.84
C ASN A 156 -2.66 5.77 -4.67
N ALA A 157 -2.18 5.78 -3.44
CA ALA A 157 -2.93 6.14 -2.24
C ALA A 157 -1.92 6.61 -1.18
N PRO A 158 -1.24 7.77 -1.41
CA PRO A 158 0.00 8.13 -0.73
C PRO A 158 -0.14 8.20 0.78
N LEU A 159 -1.11 8.95 1.28
CA LEU A 159 -1.28 9.14 2.72
C LEU A 159 -1.79 7.87 3.42
N MET A 160 -2.74 7.16 2.80
CA MET A 160 -3.30 5.94 3.38
C MET A 160 -2.23 4.85 3.52
N LEU A 161 -1.41 4.63 2.50
CA LEU A 161 -0.35 3.63 2.51
C LEU A 161 0.84 4.05 3.38
N ALA A 162 1.13 5.36 3.48
CA ALA A 162 2.12 5.87 4.41
C ALA A 162 1.69 5.61 5.87
N THR A 163 0.47 5.98 6.24
CA THR A 163 -0.02 5.84 7.62
C THR A 163 -0.25 4.38 8.01
N TRP A 164 -0.53 3.50 7.05
CA TRP A 164 -0.55 2.04 7.26
C TRP A 164 0.78 1.49 7.80
N ARG A 165 1.92 2.16 7.47
CA ARG A 165 3.28 1.84 7.91
C ARG A 165 3.72 2.66 9.12
N ILE A 166 3.42 3.97 9.10
CA ILE A 166 3.85 4.92 10.12
C ILE A 166 3.17 4.62 11.47
N ALA A 167 1.86 4.36 11.46
CA ALA A 167 1.11 4.18 12.70
C ALA A 167 1.61 2.99 13.54
N PRO A 168 1.78 1.76 13.00
CA PRO A 168 2.32 0.64 13.77
C PRO A 168 3.79 0.84 14.16
N ALA A 169 4.62 1.50 13.33
CA ALA A 169 5.99 1.81 13.68
C ALA A 169 6.08 2.72 14.91
N LEU A 170 5.29 3.81 14.91
CA LEU A 170 5.21 4.73 16.06
C LEU A 170 4.59 4.03 17.28
N ALA A 171 3.54 3.23 17.11
CA ALA A 171 2.94 2.44 18.19
C ALA A 171 3.94 1.50 18.84
N ALA A 172 4.77 0.82 18.05
CA ALA A 172 5.83 -0.04 18.56
C ALA A 172 6.93 0.72 19.32
N GLY A 173 6.94 2.06 19.28
CA GLY A 173 7.93 2.89 19.94
C GLY A 173 9.13 3.24 19.06
N ASN A 174 9.07 2.96 17.77
CA ASN A 174 10.09 3.36 16.80
C ASN A 174 9.97 4.83 16.41
N THR A 175 11.05 5.39 15.92
CA THR A 175 11.05 6.65 15.18
C THR A 175 11.02 6.39 13.68
N VAL A 176 10.50 7.34 12.91
CA VAL A 176 10.20 7.14 11.49
C VAL A 176 10.87 8.21 10.64
N VAL A 177 11.48 7.76 9.53
CA VAL A 177 11.86 8.59 8.40
C VAL A 177 11.02 8.17 7.20
N ALA A 178 10.07 9.02 6.80
CA ALA A 178 9.21 8.77 5.65
C ALA A 178 9.76 9.46 4.39
N LYS A 179 9.76 8.71 3.27
CA LYS A 179 10.00 9.24 1.93
C LYS A 179 8.71 9.09 1.12
N PRO A 180 7.90 10.15 0.97
CA PRO A 180 6.71 10.13 0.14
C PRO A 180 7.06 10.00 -1.34
N PRO A 181 6.12 9.57 -2.22
CA PRO A 181 6.36 9.48 -3.65
C PRO A 181 6.61 10.87 -4.26
N GLU A 182 7.44 10.94 -5.30
CA GLU A 182 7.67 12.19 -6.04
C GLU A 182 6.51 12.67 -6.89
N TRP A 183 5.55 11.81 -7.19
CA TRP A 183 4.38 12.11 -8.03
C TRP A 183 3.10 12.40 -7.23
N ALA A 184 3.17 12.38 -5.90
CA ALA A 184 2.09 12.76 -5.00
C ALA A 184 2.66 12.96 -3.59
N PRO A 185 3.49 14.00 -3.37
CA PRO A 185 4.25 14.19 -2.13
C PRO A 185 3.52 15.03 -1.08
N LEU A 186 2.45 15.74 -1.44
CA LEU A 186 1.97 16.90 -0.71
C LEU A 186 1.29 16.55 0.63
N THR A 187 0.50 15.48 0.67
CA THR A 187 -0.24 15.11 1.91
C THR A 187 0.67 14.62 3.03
N ALA A 188 1.87 14.11 2.71
CA ALA A 188 2.86 13.76 3.74
C ALA A 188 3.36 14.99 4.50
N SER A 189 3.42 16.16 3.85
CA SER A 189 3.75 17.42 4.49
C SER A 189 2.66 17.88 5.46
N LEU A 190 1.38 17.76 5.07
CA LEU A 190 0.25 18.06 5.95
C LEU A 190 0.19 17.11 7.15
N LEU A 191 0.56 15.83 6.98
CA LEU A 191 0.69 14.89 8.09
C LEU A 191 1.76 15.33 9.09
N ALA A 192 2.88 15.88 8.63
CA ALA A 192 3.92 16.40 9.52
C ALA A 192 3.41 17.53 10.43
N ASP A 193 2.61 18.45 9.89
CA ASP A 193 1.97 19.50 10.70
C ASP A 193 0.97 18.92 11.70
N ILE A 194 0.14 17.94 11.26
CA ILE A 194 -0.81 17.26 12.15
C ILE A 194 -0.08 16.54 13.29
N THR A 195 1.05 15.87 13.03
CA THR A 195 1.80 15.18 14.08
C THR A 195 2.43 16.14 15.08
N ARG A 196 2.94 17.29 14.64
CA ARG A 196 3.41 18.37 15.52
C ARG A 196 2.28 18.88 16.42
N ASP A 197 1.14 19.20 15.82
CA ASP A 197 0.00 19.77 16.55
C ASP A 197 -0.64 18.76 17.52
N ALA A 198 -0.45 17.46 17.28
CA ALA A 198 -0.82 16.38 18.19
C ALA A 198 0.19 16.15 19.33
N GLY A 199 1.30 16.89 19.36
CA GLY A 199 2.30 16.79 20.42
C GLY A 199 3.30 15.63 20.25
N LEU A 200 3.46 15.09 19.03
CA LEU A 200 4.50 14.12 18.75
C LEU A 200 5.88 14.80 18.92
N PRO A 201 6.82 14.25 19.72
CA PRO A 201 8.10 14.90 19.97
C PRO A 201 8.94 15.10 18.69
N ASP A 202 9.70 16.18 18.66
CA ASP A 202 10.59 16.52 17.55
C ASP A 202 11.55 15.36 17.22
N GLY A 203 11.70 15.06 15.93
CA GLY A 203 12.56 13.98 15.46
C GLY A 203 11.93 12.58 15.47
N VAL A 204 10.81 12.35 16.16
CA VAL A 204 10.12 11.04 16.17
C VAL A 204 9.53 10.71 14.79
N PHE A 205 9.03 11.71 14.08
CA PHE A 205 8.58 11.60 12.70
C PHE A 205 9.29 12.63 11.83
N ASN A 206 9.90 12.14 10.73
CA ASN A 206 10.61 12.97 9.77
C ASN A 206 10.12 12.65 8.35
N VAL A 207 10.08 13.67 7.49
CA VAL A 207 9.71 13.54 6.07
C VAL A 207 10.84 14.08 5.21
N VAL A 208 11.43 13.23 4.36
CA VAL A 208 12.40 13.62 3.36
C VAL A 208 11.75 13.58 1.99
N GLN A 209 11.45 14.74 1.44
CA GLN A 209 10.98 14.92 0.07
C GLN A 209 12.10 14.60 -0.91
N GLY A 210 11.77 14.16 -2.12
CA GLY A 210 12.78 13.89 -3.14
C GLY A 210 12.47 12.69 -4.03
N LEU A 211 13.33 12.48 -5.02
CA LEU A 211 13.14 11.42 -6.01
C LEU A 211 13.48 10.04 -5.43
N GLY A 212 12.74 9.01 -5.85
CA GLY A 212 12.96 7.64 -5.40
C GLY A 212 14.38 7.13 -5.63
N ARG A 213 14.95 7.46 -6.81
CA ARG A 213 16.33 7.08 -7.17
C ARG A 213 17.44 7.82 -6.39
N GLU A 214 17.09 8.90 -5.70
CA GLU A 214 18.00 9.72 -4.91
C GLU A 214 17.75 9.52 -3.41
N ALA A 215 16.78 10.24 -2.83
CA ALA A 215 16.46 10.14 -1.42
C ALA A 215 15.97 8.72 -1.01
N GLY A 216 15.18 8.06 -1.86
CA GLY A 216 14.69 6.70 -1.58
C GLY A 216 15.82 5.66 -1.56
N ALA A 217 16.71 5.71 -2.55
CA ALA A 217 17.87 4.82 -2.62
C ALA A 217 18.84 5.06 -1.47
N ALA A 218 19.13 6.34 -1.16
CA ALA A 218 19.99 6.72 -0.03
C ALA A 218 19.39 6.23 1.31
N LEU A 219 18.07 6.37 1.49
CA LEU A 219 17.40 5.92 2.72
C LEU A 219 17.44 4.39 2.85
N ALA A 220 17.13 3.64 1.79
CA ALA A 220 17.11 2.18 1.82
C ALA A 220 18.49 1.54 2.10
N ALA A 221 19.57 2.24 1.79
CA ALA A 221 20.95 1.77 1.96
C ALA A 221 21.57 2.16 3.33
N ARG A 222 20.86 2.86 4.20
CA ARG A 222 21.38 3.32 5.49
C ARG A 222 21.69 2.15 6.44
N PRO A 223 22.91 2.07 7.00
CA PRO A 223 23.28 0.99 7.92
C PRO A 223 22.71 1.15 9.33
N ASP A 224 22.23 2.34 9.68
CA ASP A 224 21.69 2.70 10.99
C ASP A 224 20.15 2.65 11.08
N LEU A 225 19.51 1.95 10.14
CA LEU A 225 18.08 1.63 10.19
C LEU A 225 17.83 0.29 10.89
N ALA A 226 16.79 0.26 11.73
CA ALA A 226 16.31 -0.97 12.32
C ALA A 226 15.34 -1.73 11.38
N ARG A 227 14.53 -1.01 10.60
CA ARG A 227 13.53 -1.58 9.68
C ARG A 227 13.41 -0.74 8.42
N VAL A 228 13.09 -1.42 7.30
CA VAL A 228 12.70 -0.76 6.04
C VAL A 228 11.34 -1.29 5.60
N ALA A 229 10.34 -0.42 5.56
CA ALA A 229 9.00 -0.69 5.06
C ALA A 229 8.83 -0.02 3.69
N PHE A 230 8.55 -0.81 2.67
CA PHE A 230 8.42 -0.35 1.29
C PHE A 230 7.11 -0.83 0.67
N THR A 231 6.40 0.07 0.00
CA THR A 231 5.27 -0.26 -0.87
C THR A 231 5.52 0.32 -2.26
N GLY A 232 5.40 -0.50 -3.31
CA GLY A 232 5.63 -0.06 -4.68
C GLY A 232 5.75 -1.21 -5.68
N SER A 233 6.50 -0.99 -6.78
CA SER A 233 6.68 -2.02 -7.81
C SER A 233 7.62 -3.15 -7.36
N ALA A 234 7.43 -4.35 -7.89
CA ALA A 234 8.30 -5.49 -7.64
C ALA A 234 9.76 -5.22 -8.08
N ALA A 235 9.97 -4.44 -9.13
CA ALA A 235 11.29 -4.05 -9.60
C ALA A 235 12.03 -3.19 -8.54
N THR A 236 11.37 -2.15 -8.03
CA THR A 236 11.93 -1.30 -6.98
C THR A 236 12.07 -2.04 -5.66
N GLY A 237 11.10 -2.91 -5.31
CA GLY A 237 11.16 -3.73 -4.10
C GLY A 237 12.40 -4.61 -4.02
N ARG A 238 12.84 -5.17 -5.16
CA ARG A 238 14.11 -5.93 -5.24
C ARG A 238 15.33 -5.07 -4.94
N LEU A 239 15.36 -3.83 -5.44
CA LEU A 239 16.46 -2.90 -5.17
C LEU A 239 16.51 -2.52 -3.70
N VAL A 240 15.35 -2.21 -3.11
CA VAL A 240 15.22 -1.90 -1.68
C VAL A 240 15.63 -3.09 -0.82
N ALA A 241 15.16 -4.30 -1.15
CA ALA A 241 15.53 -5.51 -0.42
C ALA A 241 17.03 -5.81 -0.50
N ALA A 242 17.65 -5.62 -1.66
CA ALA A 242 19.08 -5.82 -1.84
C ALA A 242 19.90 -4.81 -1.02
N ALA A 243 19.50 -3.53 -1.02
CA ALA A 243 20.18 -2.48 -0.26
C ALA A 243 20.08 -2.71 1.26
N ALA A 244 18.88 -3.00 1.76
CA ALA A 244 18.65 -3.30 3.17
C ALA A 244 19.31 -4.63 3.60
N GLY A 245 19.25 -5.66 2.74
CA GLY A 245 19.85 -6.97 2.98
C GLY A 245 21.38 -6.92 3.11
N ALA A 246 22.04 -6.00 2.39
CA ALA A 246 23.49 -5.76 2.55
C ALA A 246 23.87 -5.31 3.96
N GLN A 247 22.93 -4.75 4.71
CA GLN A 247 23.08 -4.32 6.10
C GLN A 247 22.40 -5.27 7.10
N LEU A 248 21.80 -6.39 6.64
CA LEU A 248 20.95 -7.30 7.41
C LEU A 248 19.74 -6.59 8.04
N THR A 249 19.31 -5.46 7.49
CA THR A 249 18.13 -4.73 7.95
C THR A 249 16.85 -5.46 7.50
N PRO A 250 15.96 -5.86 8.40
CA PRO A 250 14.69 -6.49 8.05
C PRO A 250 13.81 -5.59 7.17
N VAL A 251 13.15 -6.21 6.16
CA VAL A 251 12.25 -5.52 5.25
C VAL A 251 10.84 -6.05 5.33
N SER A 252 9.83 -5.14 5.22
CA SER A 252 8.46 -5.46 4.86
C SER A 252 8.16 -4.85 3.50
N LEU A 253 7.82 -5.70 2.54
CA LEU A 253 7.59 -5.30 1.15
C LEU A 253 6.15 -5.63 0.76
N GLU A 254 5.39 -4.60 0.39
CA GLU A 254 4.08 -4.73 -0.23
C GLU A 254 4.20 -4.27 -1.69
N LEU A 255 4.08 -5.22 -2.60
CA LEU A 255 4.40 -5.00 -4.00
C LEU A 255 3.17 -5.21 -4.88
N GLY A 256 3.38 -5.13 -6.20
CA GLY A 256 2.32 -5.28 -7.16
C GLY A 256 1.65 -6.66 -7.17
N GLY A 257 0.60 -6.78 -7.98
CA GLY A 257 -0.17 -7.99 -8.15
C GLY A 257 -0.59 -8.23 -9.60
N LYS A 258 -0.93 -9.47 -9.89
CA LYS A 258 -1.65 -9.89 -11.11
C LYS A 258 -2.83 -10.76 -10.68
N SER A 259 -3.65 -10.20 -9.81
CA SER A 259 -4.69 -10.92 -9.09
C SER A 259 -5.74 -11.51 -10.02
N PRO A 260 -6.15 -12.77 -9.85
CA PRO A 260 -7.27 -13.35 -10.57
C PRO A 260 -8.61 -12.94 -9.93
N LEU A 261 -9.64 -12.79 -10.77
CA LEU A 261 -11.04 -12.73 -10.38
C LEU A 261 -11.75 -13.87 -11.09
N LEU A 262 -12.13 -14.91 -10.32
CA LEU A 262 -12.78 -16.12 -10.82
C LEU A 262 -14.29 -16.00 -10.74
N VAL A 263 -15.00 -16.41 -11.79
CA VAL A 263 -16.46 -16.43 -11.84
C VAL A 263 -16.91 -17.84 -12.27
N PHE A 264 -17.48 -18.60 -11.34
CA PHE A 264 -18.04 -19.91 -11.61
C PHE A 264 -19.48 -19.79 -12.16
N ALA A 265 -19.94 -20.83 -12.86
CA ALA A 265 -21.23 -20.81 -13.54
C ALA A 265 -22.45 -20.68 -12.60
N ASP A 266 -22.28 -21.05 -11.32
CA ASP A 266 -23.28 -20.95 -10.27
C ASP A 266 -23.22 -19.62 -9.49
N ALA A 267 -22.34 -18.69 -9.89
CA ALA A 267 -22.22 -17.39 -9.24
C ALA A 267 -23.42 -16.47 -9.52
N ASP A 268 -23.68 -15.54 -8.60
CA ASP A 268 -24.49 -14.36 -8.89
C ASP A 268 -23.73 -13.47 -9.89
N LEU A 269 -24.14 -13.55 -11.17
CA LEU A 269 -23.47 -12.82 -12.26
C LEU A 269 -23.59 -11.31 -12.14
N ASP A 270 -24.68 -10.77 -11.59
CA ASP A 270 -24.82 -9.31 -11.43
C ASP A 270 -23.87 -8.80 -10.35
N LEU A 271 -23.73 -9.53 -9.25
CA LEU A 271 -22.74 -9.26 -8.21
C LEU A 271 -21.32 -9.37 -8.78
N ALA A 272 -21.00 -10.46 -9.48
CA ALA A 272 -19.68 -10.71 -10.05
C ALA A 272 -19.29 -9.63 -11.08
N VAL A 273 -20.19 -9.26 -11.98
CA VAL A 273 -20.00 -8.17 -12.96
C VAL A 273 -19.81 -6.84 -12.26
N GLY A 274 -20.58 -6.56 -11.20
CA GLY A 274 -20.43 -5.33 -10.42
C GLY A 274 -19.02 -5.17 -9.85
N HIS A 275 -18.51 -6.21 -9.21
CA HIS A 275 -17.17 -6.22 -8.65
C HIS A 275 -16.07 -6.24 -9.73
N ALA A 276 -16.28 -6.93 -10.84
CA ALA A 276 -15.33 -6.96 -11.95
C ALA A 276 -15.18 -5.57 -12.60
N VAL A 277 -16.27 -4.84 -12.82
CA VAL A 277 -16.24 -3.45 -13.34
C VAL A 277 -15.57 -2.52 -12.31
N GLY A 278 -15.76 -2.74 -11.01
CA GLY A 278 -15.08 -2.01 -9.95
C GLY A 278 -13.55 -2.14 -9.96
N GLN A 279 -12.96 -3.08 -10.71
CA GLN A 279 -11.52 -3.18 -10.86
C GLN A 279 -10.90 -2.02 -11.68
N TYR A 280 -11.72 -1.20 -12.31
CA TYR A 280 -11.29 0.05 -12.95
C TYR A 280 -11.21 1.24 -11.97
N ASP A 281 -11.56 1.06 -10.70
CA ASP A 281 -11.40 2.11 -9.68
C ASP A 281 -9.97 2.65 -9.66
N ASN A 282 -9.83 3.95 -9.39
CA ASN A 282 -8.56 4.68 -9.44
C ASN A 282 -7.80 4.48 -10.77
N ALA A 283 -8.50 4.40 -11.91
CA ALA A 283 -7.95 4.07 -13.22
C ALA A 283 -7.15 2.74 -13.24
N GLY A 284 -7.56 1.74 -12.45
CA GLY A 284 -6.87 0.46 -12.32
C GLY A 284 -5.52 0.53 -11.61
N GLN A 285 -5.18 1.65 -10.97
CA GLN A 285 -3.94 1.88 -10.25
C GLN A 285 -4.02 1.34 -8.82
N VAL A 286 -4.44 0.09 -8.69
CA VAL A 286 -4.68 -0.62 -7.43
C VAL A 286 -3.96 -1.97 -7.45
N CYS A 287 -3.05 -2.18 -6.50
CA CYS A 287 -2.24 -3.41 -6.41
C CYS A 287 -3.07 -4.69 -6.26
N LEU A 288 -4.25 -4.59 -5.64
CA LEU A 288 -5.17 -5.70 -5.39
C LEU A 288 -6.10 -6.01 -6.57
N ALA A 289 -6.14 -5.14 -7.59
CA ALA A 289 -7.10 -5.26 -8.68
C ALA A 289 -7.08 -6.65 -9.33
N GLY A 290 -8.26 -7.28 -9.44
CA GLY A 290 -8.48 -8.55 -10.11
C GLY A 290 -8.42 -8.37 -11.63
N THR A 291 -7.21 -8.13 -12.15
CA THR A 291 -7.00 -7.75 -13.55
C THR A 291 -7.10 -8.91 -14.54
N ARG A 292 -7.11 -10.15 -14.06
CA ARG A 292 -7.36 -11.34 -14.86
C ARG A 292 -8.75 -11.90 -14.52
N LEU A 293 -9.73 -11.65 -15.40
CA LEU A 293 -11.07 -12.22 -15.29
C LEU A 293 -11.01 -13.66 -15.81
N LEU A 294 -11.19 -14.63 -14.93
CA LEU A 294 -11.27 -16.05 -15.24
C LEU A 294 -12.73 -16.49 -15.11
N VAL A 295 -13.38 -16.83 -16.21
CA VAL A 295 -14.82 -17.07 -16.25
C VAL A 295 -15.11 -18.49 -16.71
N GLU A 296 -15.96 -19.22 -15.99
CA GLU A 296 -16.31 -20.58 -16.38
C GLU A 296 -17.07 -20.60 -17.71
N ALA A 297 -16.70 -21.52 -18.61
CA ALA A 297 -17.13 -21.53 -20.00
C ALA A 297 -18.66 -21.38 -20.22
N PRO A 298 -19.55 -22.03 -19.44
CA PRO A 298 -21.00 -21.94 -19.66
C PRO A 298 -21.57 -20.52 -19.50
N VAL A 299 -20.91 -19.62 -18.76
CA VAL A 299 -21.39 -18.26 -18.48
C VAL A 299 -20.49 -17.18 -19.07
N ALA A 300 -19.42 -17.54 -19.77
CA ALA A 300 -18.38 -16.62 -20.21
C ALA A 300 -18.91 -15.53 -21.18
N ASP A 301 -19.73 -15.92 -22.17
CA ASP A 301 -20.28 -14.99 -23.13
C ASP A 301 -21.28 -14.04 -22.47
N GLU A 302 -22.14 -14.53 -21.60
CA GLU A 302 -23.12 -13.73 -20.87
C GLU A 302 -22.42 -12.76 -19.91
N PHE A 303 -21.45 -13.24 -19.14
CA PHE A 303 -20.65 -12.41 -18.24
C PHE A 303 -19.96 -11.29 -19.02
N THR A 304 -19.26 -11.63 -20.11
CA THR A 304 -18.52 -10.66 -20.93
C THR A 304 -19.45 -9.61 -21.56
N ALA A 305 -20.63 -10.01 -22.04
CA ALA A 305 -21.63 -9.09 -22.58
C ALA A 305 -22.20 -8.14 -21.50
N ARG A 306 -22.50 -8.64 -20.29
CA ARG A 306 -22.94 -7.81 -19.16
C ARG A 306 -21.83 -6.86 -18.71
N PHE A 307 -20.60 -7.37 -18.58
CA PHE A 307 -19.44 -6.61 -18.19
C PHE A 307 -19.17 -5.45 -19.14
N THR A 308 -19.03 -5.72 -20.45
CA THR A 308 -18.71 -4.69 -21.45
C THR A 308 -19.77 -3.60 -21.52
N ARG A 309 -21.06 -3.97 -21.43
CA ARG A 309 -22.16 -3.00 -21.39
C ARG A 309 -22.08 -2.10 -20.15
N ARG A 310 -21.80 -2.67 -18.97
CA ARG A 310 -21.72 -1.91 -17.73
C ARG A 310 -20.47 -1.03 -17.70
N ALA A 311 -19.34 -1.56 -18.14
CA ALA A 311 -18.07 -0.83 -18.18
C ALA A 311 -18.08 0.32 -19.22
N ALA A 312 -18.78 0.15 -20.35
CA ALA A 312 -18.97 1.21 -21.33
C ALA A 312 -19.79 2.41 -20.81
N GLY A 313 -20.57 2.20 -19.73
CA GLY A 313 -21.31 3.26 -19.06
C GLY A 313 -20.52 4.06 -18.03
N LEU A 314 -19.25 3.71 -17.76
CA LEU A 314 -18.41 4.43 -16.81
C LEU A 314 -18.03 5.82 -17.35
N VAL A 315 -18.18 6.83 -16.52
CA VAL A 315 -17.84 8.22 -16.84
C VAL A 315 -16.39 8.50 -16.46
N GLN A 316 -15.55 8.77 -17.48
CA GLN A 316 -14.22 9.32 -17.26
C GLN A 316 -14.28 10.85 -17.23
N GLY A 317 -13.54 11.47 -16.31
CA GLY A 317 -13.56 12.92 -16.21
C GLY A 317 -12.74 13.45 -15.04
N ASP A 318 -12.94 14.71 -14.72
CA ASP A 318 -12.32 15.37 -13.60
C ASP A 318 -12.67 14.63 -12.29
N PRO A 319 -11.67 14.17 -11.51
CA PRO A 319 -11.91 13.41 -10.28
C PRO A 319 -12.60 14.22 -9.18
N ARG A 320 -12.71 15.55 -9.32
CA ARG A 320 -13.45 16.43 -8.42
C ARG A 320 -14.95 16.40 -8.66
N ASP A 321 -15.38 16.03 -9.88
CA ASP A 321 -16.80 15.91 -10.21
C ASP A 321 -17.42 14.64 -9.59
N GLN A 322 -18.58 14.80 -8.96
CA GLN A 322 -19.33 13.69 -8.37
C GLN A 322 -19.81 12.65 -9.40
N ALA A 323 -20.00 13.04 -10.64
CA ALA A 323 -20.42 12.15 -11.73
C ALA A 323 -19.26 11.31 -12.30
N THR A 324 -18.01 11.65 -12.04
CA THR A 324 -16.84 10.92 -12.55
C THR A 324 -16.68 9.59 -11.86
N ASP A 325 -16.55 8.51 -12.60
CA ASP A 325 -16.25 7.17 -12.10
C ASP A 325 -14.77 6.83 -12.17
N ILE A 326 -14.04 7.37 -13.15
CA ILE A 326 -12.63 7.07 -13.38
C ILE A 326 -11.88 8.38 -13.65
N GLY A 327 -10.87 8.66 -12.82
CA GLY A 327 -9.94 9.77 -12.99
C GLY A 327 -8.80 9.45 -13.98
N PRO A 328 -7.76 10.33 -14.03
CA PRO A 328 -6.60 10.15 -14.91
C PRO A 328 -5.61 9.09 -14.39
N ASN A 329 -4.69 8.69 -15.25
CA ASN A 329 -3.44 8.05 -14.84
C ASN A 329 -2.49 9.10 -14.24
N ILE A 330 -1.56 8.66 -13.38
CA ILE A 330 -0.72 9.59 -12.61
C ILE A 330 0.24 10.45 -13.46
N THR A 331 0.87 9.89 -14.49
CA THR A 331 1.85 10.60 -15.33
C THR A 331 1.77 10.18 -16.80
N ARG A 332 2.35 11.01 -17.70
CA ARG A 332 2.47 10.68 -19.12
C ARG A 332 3.32 9.43 -19.36
N GLU A 333 4.39 9.26 -18.58
CA GLU A 333 5.25 8.09 -18.66
C GLU A 333 4.48 6.81 -18.28
N HIS A 334 3.71 6.88 -17.20
CA HIS A 334 2.87 5.76 -16.78
C HIS A 334 1.77 5.43 -17.80
N LEU A 335 1.09 6.45 -18.32
CA LEU A 335 0.12 6.28 -19.41
C LEU A 335 0.73 5.60 -20.64
N ALA A 336 1.91 6.05 -21.06
CA ALA A 336 2.64 5.45 -22.19
C ALA A 336 3.01 3.99 -21.94
N ARG A 337 3.36 3.65 -20.69
CA ARG A 337 3.59 2.26 -20.26
C ARG A 337 2.32 1.42 -20.40
N VAL A 338 1.18 1.92 -19.90
CA VAL A 338 -0.14 1.24 -20.01
C VAL A 338 -0.50 1.00 -21.48
N ASP A 339 -0.44 2.04 -22.32
CA ASP A 339 -0.72 1.95 -23.76
C ASP A 339 0.23 0.97 -24.47
N GLY A 340 1.51 0.96 -24.07
CA GLY A 340 2.50 0.01 -24.58
C GLY A 340 2.13 -1.45 -24.32
N PHE A 341 1.62 -1.79 -23.12
CA PHE A 341 1.13 -3.14 -22.83
C PHE A 341 -0.01 -3.56 -23.74
N VAL A 342 -1.00 -2.68 -23.92
CA VAL A 342 -2.15 -2.95 -24.76
C VAL A 342 -1.74 -3.12 -26.22
N ARG A 343 -0.92 -2.24 -26.76
CA ARG A 343 -0.43 -2.34 -28.15
C ARG A 343 0.35 -3.63 -28.40
N ARG A 344 1.26 -4.01 -27.52
CA ARG A 344 2.01 -5.27 -27.65
C ARG A 344 1.09 -6.47 -27.59
N ALA A 345 0.10 -6.49 -26.68
CA ALA A 345 -0.88 -7.56 -26.59
C ALA A 345 -1.70 -7.68 -27.88
N VAL A 346 -2.18 -6.58 -28.45
CA VAL A 346 -2.93 -6.57 -29.72
C VAL A 346 -2.06 -7.03 -30.88
N THR A 347 -0.82 -6.57 -30.96
CA THR A 347 0.14 -7.03 -31.98
C THR A 347 0.41 -8.53 -31.87
N ALA A 348 0.38 -9.08 -30.65
CA ALA A 348 0.52 -10.51 -30.39
C ALA A 348 -0.80 -11.32 -30.58
N GLY A 349 -1.87 -10.70 -31.08
CA GLY A 349 -3.12 -11.37 -31.44
C GLY A 349 -4.26 -11.25 -30.43
N ALA A 350 -4.07 -10.55 -29.31
CA ALA A 350 -5.16 -10.27 -28.38
C ALA A 350 -6.22 -9.35 -29.02
N ARG A 351 -7.49 -9.62 -28.74
CA ARG A 351 -8.63 -8.86 -29.25
C ARG A 351 -9.08 -7.83 -28.22
N VAL A 352 -9.31 -6.60 -28.65
CA VAL A 352 -9.92 -5.56 -27.83
C VAL A 352 -11.44 -5.74 -27.84
N LEU A 353 -12.01 -6.00 -26.67
CA LEU A 353 -13.47 -6.08 -26.49
C LEU A 353 -14.08 -4.76 -26.01
N LEU A 354 -13.26 -3.93 -25.34
CA LEU A 354 -13.64 -2.60 -24.85
C LEU A 354 -12.41 -1.71 -24.78
N GLY A 355 -12.52 -0.41 -25.09
CA GLY A 355 -11.49 0.61 -24.94
C GLY A 355 -10.25 0.38 -25.83
N GLY A 356 -9.10 0.31 -25.23
CA GLY A 356 -7.82 -0.01 -25.89
C GLY A 356 -7.00 1.18 -26.32
N ALA A 357 -7.33 2.39 -25.92
CA ALA A 357 -6.65 3.62 -26.32
C ALA A 357 -6.77 4.74 -25.27
N VAL A 358 -5.96 5.77 -25.45
CA VAL A 358 -6.16 7.06 -24.77
C VAL A 358 -7.54 7.59 -25.10
N ASN A 359 -8.24 8.18 -24.13
CA ASN A 359 -9.57 8.72 -24.32
C ASN A 359 -9.54 9.84 -25.39
N PRO A 360 -10.23 9.70 -26.54
CA PRO A 360 -10.11 10.63 -27.66
C PRO A 360 -10.75 12.01 -27.39
N THR A 361 -11.66 12.07 -26.40
CA THR A 361 -12.38 13.31 -26.06
C THR A 361 -11.66 14.11 -25.00
N LEU A 362 -11.22 13.42 -23.92
CA LEU A 362 -10.52 14.06 -22.80
C LEU A 362 -9.03 14.27 -23.10
N GLY A 363 -8.42 13.35 -23.85
CA GLY A 363 -6.98 13.37 -24.07
C GLY A 363 -6.18 13.27 -22.76
N GLY A 364 -5.10 14.03 -22.64
CA GLY A 364 -4.33 14.14 -21.40
C GLY A 364 -3.86 12.80 -20.86
N LEU A 365 -4.15 12.53 -19.59
CA LEU A 365 -3.76 11.29 -18.89
C LEU A 365 -4.90 10.26 -18.76
N TYR A 366 -5.96 10.40 -19.55
CA TYR A 366 -7.11 9.51 -19.50
C TYR A 366 -6.98 8.33 -20.48
N TYR A 367 -6.88 7.11 -19.96
CA TYR A 367 -6.89 5.88 -20.74
C TYR A 367 -8.23 5.18 -20.59
N GLN A 368 -8.83 4.74 -21.69
CA GLN A 368 -10.14 4.10 -21.67
C GLN A 368 -10.14 2.82 -20.84
N PRO A 369 -11.21 2.51 -20.07
CA PRO A 369 -11.42 1.18 -19.50
C PRO A 369 -11.31 0.14 -20.60
N THR A 370 -10.38 -0.80 -20.44
CA THR A 370 -9.97 -1.72 -21.49
C THR A 370 -10.18 -3.17 -21.07
N LEU A 371 -10.82 -3.96 -21.94
CA LEU A 371 -10.91 -5.41 -21.81
C LEU A 371 -10.29 -6.08 -23.02
N LEU A 372 -9.35 -6.99 -22.77
CA LEU A 372 -8.67 -7.80 -23.78
C LEU A 372 -9.06 -9.28 -23.65
N ALA A 373 -9.23 -9.97 -24.78
CA ALA A 373 -9.48 -11.41 -24.84
C ALA A 373 -8.53 -12.09 -25.81
N GLY A 374 -8.37 -13.42 -25.67
CA GLY A 374 -7.59 -14.23 -26.60
C GLY A 374 -6.09 -13.95 -26.56
N ALA A 375 -5.57 -13.45 -25.43
CA ALA A 375 -4.14 -13.35 -25.22
C ALA A 375 -3.52 -14.74 -25.06
N GLU A 376 -2.37 -14.97 -25.70
CA GLU A 376 -1.63 -16.22 -25.62
C GLU A 376 -1.20 -16.55 -24.18
N PRO A 377 -1.32 -17.81 -23.71
CA PRO A 377 -0.83 -18.23 -22.41
C PRO A 377 0.64 -17.80 -22.18
N GLY A 378 0.96 -17.30 -20.99
CA GLY A 378 2.30 -16.83 -20.65
C GLY A 378 2.70 -15.48 -21.26
N SER A 379 1.84 -14.83 -22.06
CA SER A 379 2.11 -13.51 -22.63
C SER A 379 2.24 -12.44 -21.54
N GLU A 380 2.96 -11.36 -21.85
CA GLU A 380 3.23 -10.24 -20.95
C GLU A 380 1.96 -9.67 -20.32
N ILE A 381 0.87 -9.54 -21.10
CA ILE A 381 -0.38 -8.97 -20.60
C ILE A 381 -1.08 -9.85 -19.55
N LEU A 382 -0.80 -11.16 -19.53
CA LEU A 382 -1.33 -12.12 -18.56
C LEU A 382 -0.43 -12.29 -17.34
N THR A 383 0.88 -12.01 -17.46
CA THR A 383 1.87 -12.33 -16.43
C THR A 383 2.41 -11.11 -15.70
N GLU A 384 2.47 -9.93 -16.35
CA GLU A 384 3.02 -8.70 -15.77
C GLU A 384 1.94 -7.73 -15.33
N GLU A 385 2.22 -6.95 -14.29
CA GLU A 385 1.33 -5.92 -13.76
C GLU A 385 1.31 -4.70 -14.69
N VAL A 386 0.13 -4.37 -15.23
CA VAL A 386 -0.06 -3.15 -16.05
C VAL A 386 -0.17 -1.91 -15.16
N PHE A 387 -0.90 -2.00 -14.06
CA PHE A 387 -1.20 -0.93 -13.11
C PHE A 387 -1.96 0.24 -13.79
N GLY A 388 -2.96 -0.12 -14.59
CA GLY A 388 -3.81 0.80 -15.35
C GLY A 388 -5.17 0.17 -15.63
N PRO A 389 -6.11 0.87 -16.28
CA PRO A 389 -7.48 0.39 -16.47
C PRO A 389 -7.57 -0.68 -17.58
N VAL A 390 -6.82 -1.76 -17.42
CA VAL A 390 -6.68 -2.84 -18.40
C VAL A 390 -6.91 -4.19 -17.74
N LEU A 391 -7.96 -4.87 -18.15
CA LEU A 391 -8.31 -6.22 -17.71
C LEU A 391 -8.18 -7.19 -18.88
N THR A 392 -7.98 -8.47 -18.55
CA THR A 392 -8.01 -9.58 -19.50
C THR A 392 -9.12 -10.54 -19.13
N VAL A 393 -9.73 -11.22 -20.11
CA VAL A 393 -10.69 -12.30 -19.88
C VAL A 393 -10.19 -13.60 -20.51
N GLN A 394 -10.22 -14.66 -19.71
CA GLN A 394 -9.92 -16.04 -20.09
C GLN A 394 -11.05 -16.94 -19.62
N THR A 395 -11.30 -18.04 -20.33
CA THR A 395 -12.28 -19.06 -19.93
C THR A 395 -11.59 -20.25 -19.31
N PHE A 396 -12.32 -20.96 -18.43
CA PHE A 396 -11.88 -22.23 -17.85
C PHE A 396 -13.04 -23.23 -17.78
N THR A 397 -12.69 -24.50 -17.60
CA THR A 397 -13.65 -25.60 -17.37
C THR A 397 -13.32 -26.33 -16.08
N GLY A 398 -14.15 -26.14 -15.06
CA GLY A 398 -14.02 -26.80 -13.76
C GLY A 398 -12.94 -26.21 -12.84
N GLU A 399 -12.91 -26.72 -11.60
CA GLU A 399 -12.10 -26.17 -10.50
C GLU A 399 -10.58 -26.29 -10.74
N ASP A 400 -10.12 -27.40 -11.35
CA ASP A 400 -8.69 -27.65 -11.52
C ASP A 400 -8.05 -26.67 -12.52
N GLU A 401 -8.71 -26.42 -13.64
CA GLU A 401 -8.24 -25.43 -14.62
C GLU A 401 -8.34 -24.01 -14.08
N ALA A 402 -9.42 -23.68 -13.34
CA ALA A 402 -9.57 -22.39 -12.67
C ALA A 402 -8.38 -22.11 -11.74
N VAL A 403 -8.03 -23.06 -10.90
CA VAL A 403 -6.89 -22.95 -9.97
C VAL A 403 -5.56 -22.88 -10.70
N ALA A 404 -5.37 -23.68 -11.77
CA ALA A 404 -4.16 -23.66 -12.57
C ALA A 404 -3.95 -22.28 -13.21
N LEU A 405 -4.97 -21.73 -13.89
CA LEU A 405 -4.91 -20.39 -14.47
C LEU A 405 -4.73 -19.29 -13.42
N ALA A 406 -5.45 -19.39 -12.30
CA ALA A 406 -5.33 -18.40 -11.22
C ALA A 406 -3.90 -18.31 -10.68
N ASN A 407 -3.23 -19.47 -10.53
CA ASN A 407 -1.88 -19.57 -10.00
C ASN A 407 -0.78 -19.40 -11.07
N ASP A 408 -1.13 -19.26 -12.35
CA ASP A 408 -0.18 -19.02 -13.45
C ASP A 408 0.34 -17.58 -13.46
N THR A 409 0.99 -17.24 -12.37
CA THR A 409 1.65 -15.94 -12.15
C THR A 409 2.71 -16.07 -11.08
N ARG A 410 3.74 -15.22 -11.16
CA ARG A 410 4.76 -15.11 -10.10
C ARG A 410 4.31 -14.24 -8.93
N TYR A 411 3.20 -13.51 -9.09
CA TYR A 411 2.57 -12.71 -8.05
C TYR A 411 1.68 -13.57 -7.13
N GLY A 412 1.28 -13.02 -5.99
CA GLY A 412 0.40 -13.69 -5.04
C GLY A 412 -0.12 -12.72 -3.98
N LEU A 413 -0.62 -11.54 -4.40
CA LEU A 413 -1.14 -10.55 -3.45
C LEU A 413 -2.56 -10.89 -3.02
N ALA A 414 -3.48 -10.98 -3.98
CA ALA A 414 -4.88 -11.25 -3.73
C ALA A 414 -5.51 -12.15 -4.80
N ALA A 415 -6.66 -12.73 -4.48
CA ALA A 415 -7.57 -13.38 -5.40
C ALA A 415 -9.01 -13.06 -5.00
N THR A 416 -9.91 -13.02 -5.98
CA THR A 416 -11.34 -12.87 -5.75
C THR A 416 -12.07 -14.02 -6.46
N MET A 417 -13.10 -14.59 -5.86
CA MET A 417 -13.90 -15.61 -6.51
C MET A 417 -15.39 -15.43 -6.22
N PHE A 418 -16.20 -15.80 -7.20
CA PHE A 418 -17.67 -15.77 -7.12
C PHE A 418 -18.21 -17.17 -7.42
N THR A 419 -18.96 -17.74 -6.48
CA THR A 419 -19.60 -19.06 -6.58
C THR A 419 -20.80 -19.14 -5.63
N GLY A 420 -21.83 -19.89 -6.01
CA GLY A 420 -22.94 -20.22 -5.14
C GLY A 420 -22.68 -21.45 -4.25
N ASP A 421 -21.61 -22.21 -4.47
CA ASP A 421 -21.25 -23.42 -3.71
C ASP A 421 -20.24 -23.12 -2.61
N PRO A 422 -20.63 -23.16 -1.32
CA PRO A 422 -19.70 -22.96 -0.19
C PRO A 422 -18.56 -24.00 -0.16
N GLY A 423 -18.83 -25.25 -0.54
CA GLY A 423 -17.82 -26.30 -0.56
C GLY A 423 -16.76 -26.04 -1.63
N ARG A 424 -17.17 -25.54 -2.81
CA ARG A 424 -16.22 -25.04 -3.83
C ARG A 424 -15.42 -23.89 -3.31
N ALA A 425 -16.04 -22.93 -2.62
CA ALA A 425 -15.37 -21.79 -2.04
C ALA A 425 -14.20 -22.22 -1.13
N GLU A 426 -14.42 -23.20 -0.27
CA GLU A 426 -13.37 -23.76 0.61
C GLU A 426 -12.28 -24.50 -0.18
N ARG A 427 -12.66 -25.40 -1.09
CA ARG A 427 -11.69 -26.19 -1.87
C ARG A 427 -10.80 -25.32 -2.76
N VAL A 428 -11.39 -24.35 -3.45
CA VAL A 428 -10.65 -23.48 -4.37
C VAL A 428 -9.80 -22.47 -3.61
N SER A 429 -10.34 -21.79 -2.59
CA SER A 429 -9.57 -20.80 -1.82
C SER A 429 -8.33 -21.40 -1.16
N ALA A 430 -8.42 -22.64 -0.66
CA ALA A 430 -7.27 -23.34 -0.06
C ALA A 430 -6.14 -23.62 -1.07
N ARG A 431 -6.43 -23.65 -2.36
CA ARG A 431 -5.48 -23.95 -3.44
C ARG A 431 -4.92 -22.69 -4.13
N LEU A 432 -5.53 -21.52 -3.92
CA LEU A 432 -5.07 -20.26 -4.50
C LEU A 432 -3.83 -19.75 -3.78
N ARG A 433 -2.79 -19.39 -4.53
CA ARG A 433 -1.56 -18.78 -4.01
C ARG A 433 -1.71 -17.26 -3.91
N ALA A 434 -2.41 -16.81 -2.88
CA ALA A 434 -2.64 -15.40 -2.61
C ALA A 434 -2.61 -15.14 -1.12
N GLY A 435 -2.16 -13.94 -0.72
CA GLY A 435 -2.15 -13.53 0.67
C GLY A 435 -3.55 -13.25 1.22
N THR A 436 -4.47 -12.83 0.36
CA THR A 436 -5.89 -12.62 0.69
C THR A 436 -6.76 -13.22 -0.41
N VAL A 437 -7.80 -13.98 -0.03
CA VAL A 437 -8.82 -14.49 -0.95
C VAL A 437 -10.18 -13.96 -0.50
N TRP A 438 -10.86 -13.26 -1.40
CA TRP A 438 -12.25 -12.81 -1.18
C TRP A 438 -13.22 -13.75 -1.88
N VAL A 439 -14.26 -14.16 -1.18
CA VAL A 439 -15.33 -14.98 -1.72
C VAL A 439 -16.62 -14.16 -1.74
N ASN A 440 -17.21 -14.00 -2.92
CA ASN A 440 -18.44 -13.23 -3.16
C ASN A 440 -18.39 -11.77 -2.64
N CYS A 441 -17.20 -11.21 -2.49
CA CYS A 441 -16.96 -9.82 -2.11
C CYS A 441 -15.59 -9.37 -2.64
N PHE A 442 -15.32 -8.06 -2.53
CA PHE A 442 -14.01 -7.50 -2.86
C PHE A 442 -13.67 -6.34 -1.91
N PHE A 443 -12.40 -6.20 -1.56
CA PHE A 443 -11.85 -5.11 -0.74
C PHE A 443 -12.41 -5.01 0.70
N VAL A 444 -13.08 -6.06 1.19
CA VAL A 444 -13.48 -6.13 2.61
C VAL A 444 -12.21 -6.41 3.43
N ARG A 445 -11.83 -5.47 4.28
CA ARG A 445 -10.59 -5.54 5.06
C ARG A 445 -10.82 -5.15 6.51
N ASP A 446 -10.22 -5.92 7.40
CA ASP A 446 -10.12 -5.63 8.83
C ASP A 446 -8.63 -5.50 9.20
N LEU A 447 -8.26 -4.47 9.96
CA LEU A 447 -6.89 -4.26 10.39
C LEU A 447 -6.36 -5.35 11.34
N ARG A 448 -7.24 -6.15 11.90
CA ARG A 448 -6.89 -7.31 12.74
C ARG A 448 -6.41 -8.50 11.92
N ALA A 449 -6.84 -8.60 10.66
CA ALA A 449 -6.45 -9.70 9.78
C ALA A 449 -5.07 -9.44 9.15
N PRO A 450 -4.27 -10.49 8.89
CA PRO A 450 -2.99 -10.35 8.20
C PRO A 450 -3.21 -9.90 6.76
N PHE A 451 -2.37 -8.99 6.31
CA PHE A 451 -2.32 -8.54 4.93
C PHE A 451 -0.89 -8.59 4.39
N GLY A 452 -0.73 -9.06 3.16
CA GLY A 452 0.55 -9.11 2.46
C GLY A 452 0.58 -10.21 1.43
N GLY A 453 1.45 -10.04 0.44
CA GLY A 453 1.58 -10.93 -0.70
C GLY A 453 2.54 -12.10 -0.50
N ALA A 454 2.58 -12.98 -1.49
CA ALA A 454 3.56 -14.04 -1.66
C ALA A 454 4.27 -13.88 -3.02
N GLY A 455 5.41 -14.53 -3.21
CA GLY A 455 6.19 -14.45 -4.44
C GLY A 455 6.64 -13.04 -4.76
N LEU A 456 6.37 -12.55 -5.98
CA LEU A 456 6.72 -11.18 -6.38
C LEU A 456 5.84 -10.09 -5.75
N SER A 457 4.80 -10.45 -5.02
CA SER A 457 3.91 -9.49 -4.37
C SER A 457 4.40 -9.04 -2.99
N GLY A 458 5.47 -9.62 -2.46
CA GLY A 458 6.11 -9.03 -1.28
C GLY A 458 6.62 -10.02 -0.25
N ILE A 459 7.11 -9.44 0.85
CA ILE A 459 7.71 -10.12 2.00
C ILE A 459 7.08 -9.53 3.27
N GLY A 460 6.68 -10.40 4.18
CA GLY A 460 6.08 -10.01 5.45
C GLY A 460 4.55 -9.99 5.43
N ARG A 461 4.00 -9.68 6.60
CA ARG A 461 2.55 -9.46 6.79
C ARG A 461 2.37 -8.25 7.69
N GLU A 462 1.25 -7.57 7.48
CA GLU A 462 0.83 -6.41 8.26
C GLU A 462 -0.60 -6.55 8.76
N GLY A 463 -0.95 -5.74 9.75
CA GLY A 463 -2.22 -5.81 10.48
C GLY A 463 -2.06 -6.44 11.85
N GLY A 464 -2.78 -5.93 12.86
CA GLY A 464 -2.79 -6.46 14.20
C GLY A 464 -1.39 -6.76 14.76
N THR A 465 -1.21 -7.95 15.31
CA THR A 465 0.05 -8.40 15.90
C THR A 465 1.16 -8.57 14.85
N TRP A 466 0.83 -8.94 13.59
CA TRP A 466 1.84 -9.10 12.54
C TRP A 466 2.62 -7.81 12.24
N SER A 467 1.98 -6.64 12.38
CA SER A 467 2.71 -5.38 12.29
C SER A 467 3.72 -5.23 13.43
N PHE A 468 3.38 -5.62 14.65
CA PHE A 468 4.32 -5.56 15.77
C PHE A 468 5.43 -6.59 15.66
N ASP A 469 5.18 -7.77 15.09
CA ASP A 469 6.21 -8.78 14.80
C ASP A 469 7.27 -8.26 13.82
N PHE A 470 6.89 -7.32 12.95
CA PHE A 470 7.83 -6.66 12.05
C PHE A 470 8.47 -5.41 12.67
N TYR A 471 7.68 -4.51 13.28
CA TYR A 471 8.17 -3.21 13.75
C TYR A 471 8.83 -3.27 15.14
N ALA A 472 8.76 -4.38 15.84
CA ALA A 472 9.41 -4.55 17.13
C ALA A 472 10.42 -5.71 17.12
N ASP A 473 11.31 -5.73 18.10
CA ASP A 473 12.14 -6.88 18.40
C ASP A 473 11.44 -7.77 19.42
N VAL A 474 11.10 -8.98 19.01
CA VAL A 474 10.50 -9.98 19.89
C VAL A 474 11.57 -10.53 20.81
N LYS A 475 11.37 -10.39 22.13
CA LYS A 475 12.32 -10.84 23.14
C LYS A 475 11.67 -11.89 24.05
N ASN A 476 12.36 -13.00 24.28
CA ASN A 476 12.05 -13.94 25.34
C ASN A 476 12.95 -13.68 26.55
N THR A 477 12.36 -13.44 27.73
CA THR A 477 13.07 -13.29 28.98
C THR A 477 12.76 -14.50 29.89
N VAL A 478 13.78 -15.24 30.24
CA VAL A 478 13.64 -16.45 31.10
C VAL A 478 14.07 -16.11 32.53
N TYR A 479 13.16 -16.29 33.46
CA TYR A 479 13.43 -16.16 34.90
C TYR A 479 13.63 -17.53 35.51
N ALA A 480 14.79 -17.73 36.15
CA ALA A 480 15.11 -19.00 36.79
C ALA A 480 14.12 -19.34 37.89
N GLY A 481 13.67 -20.58 37.90
CA GLY A 481 12.87 -21.10 38.99
C GLY A 481 13.66 -21.22 40.34
N GLN A 482 12.93 -21.32 41.43
CA GLN A 482 13.58 -21.50 42.75
C GLN A 482 14.41 -22.77 42.78
N GLY A 483 15.66 -22.67 43.26
CA GLY A 483 16.56 -23.80 43.38
C GLY A 483 17.27 -24.23 42.09
N TRP A 484 17.09 -23.49 40.96
CA TRP A 484 17.83 -23.78 39.74
C TRP A 484 19.34 -23.66 39.95
N ARG A 485 20.09 -24.64 39.46
CA ARG A 485 21.55 -24.69 39.51
C ARG A 485 22.10 -24.98 38.11
N PRO A 486 23.28 -24.46 37.76
CA PRO A 486 23.95 -24.80 36.48
C PRO A 486 24.25 -26.31 36.41
N VAL A 487 24.24 -26.84 35.17
CA VAL A 487 24.62 -28.22 34.90
C VAL A 487 26.10 -28.41 35.29
N GLY A 488 26.39 -29.28 36.28
CA GLY A 488 27.75 -29.56 36.73
C GLY A 488 28.08 -29.17 38.18
N GLU A 489 27.25 -28.35 38.85
CA GLU A 489 27.37 -28.17 40.30
C GLU A 489 26.70 -29.35 41.01
N ARG A 490 27.52 -30.22 41.65
CA ARG A 490 27.01 -31.25 42.56
C ARG A 490 26.47 -30.55 43.80
N SER A 491 25.25 -30.92 44.21
CA SER A 491 24.73 -30.58 45.52
C SER A 491 25.72 -31.09 46.57
N GLY A 492 26.39 -30.16 47.25
CA GLY A 492 27.20 -30.47 48.43
C GLY A 492 26.34 -30.88 49.62
#